data_7a2416bc187985ab145a6b59366977ed
#
_entry.id   7a2416bc187985ab145a6b59366977ed
#
_cell.length_a   1.000
_cell.length_b   1.000
_cell.length_c   1.000
_cell.angle_alpha   90.00
_cell.angle_beta   90.00
_cell.angle_gamma   90.00
#
_symmetry.space_group_name_H-M   'P 1'
#
loop_
_entity.id
_entity.type
_entity.pdbx_description
1 polymer ?
#
loop_
_entity_poly.entity_id
_entity_poly.type
_entity_poly.pdbx_seq_one_letter_code
_entity_poly.pdbx_strand_id
1 'polypeptide(L)'
;GEKKSVTAPLSLVISSFARVEDVRKTVTPQLRTDKGASRLLLIDLGERKNRLGATALAQVYKQLGDKPADVVNVAKLKNFFDAMQALVAERKLLAYHDRSDGGLITTLAEMAFAGNCGVDVDISALGDNDLAVLFNEELGAVIQVSESELSAVREVLKAHDLLGLTYELGSVS
;
A
#
# COMPACT_ATOMS: atom_id res chain seq x y z
N GLY A 1 -5.07 -42.67 -25.38
CA GLY A 1 -4.33 -41.54 -24.81
C GLY A 1 -4.65 -41.39 -23.31
N GLU A 2 -3.67 -41.06 -22.50
CA GLU A 2 -3.80 -40.85 -21.07
C GLU A 2 -4.55 -39.52 -20.81
N LYS A 3 -5.58 -39.55 -19.99
CA LYS A 3 -6.33 -38.33 -19.62
C LYS A 3 -5.46 -37.53 -18.66
N LYS A 4 -5.01 -36.34 -19.08
CA LYS A 4 -4.25 -35.40 -18.21
C LYS A 4 -5.17 -34.29 -17.77
N SER A 5 -5.09 -33.87 -16.51
CA SER A 5 -5.78 -32.69 -15.99
C SER A 5 -4.78 -31.74 -15.36
N VAL A 6 -5.01 -30.45 -15.50
CA VAL A 6 -4.28 -29.38 -14.80
C VAL A 6 -5.29 -28.63 -13.97
N THR A 7 -5.01 -28.50 -12.69
CA THR A 7 -5.80 -27.66 -11.77
C THR A 7 -5.00 -26.41 -11.46
N ALA A 8 -5.58 -25.25 -11.76
CA ALA A 8 -4.99 -23.95 -11.46
C ALA A 8 -6.00 -23.12 -10.66
N PRO A 9 -5.54 -22.21 -9.78
CA PRO A 9 -6.43 -21.23 -9.16
C PRO A 9 -7.05 -20.32 -10.22
N LEU A 10 -8.25 -19.83 -9.94
CA LEU A 10 -8.89 -18.82 -10.78
C LEU A 10 -8.05 -17.54 -10.77
N SER A 11 -7.67 -17.07 -11.95
CA SER A 11 -6.87 -15.86 -12.11
C SER A 11 -7.60 -14.87 -13.01
N LEU A 12 -7.50 -13.59 -12.69
CA LEU A 12 -8.03 -12.50 -13.50
C LEU A 12 -6.91 -11.48 -13.71
N VAL A 13 -6.55 -11.24 -14.97
CA VAL A 13 -5.59 -10.20 -15.35
C VAL A 13 -6.34 -9.06 -16.01
N ILE A 14 -6.25 -7.86 -15.44
CA ILE A 14 -6.92 -6.66 -15.95
C ILE A 14 -5.86 -5.64 -16.34
N SER A 15 -5.99 -5.07 -17.53
CA SER A 15 -5.23 -3.90 -17.96
C SER A 15 -6.18 -2.72 -18.10
N SER A 16 -5.84 -1.61 -17.48
CA SER A 16 -6.60 -0.38 -17.57
C SER A 16 -5.73 0.74 -18.12
N PHE A 17 -6.34 1.61 -18.91
CA PHE A 17 -5.68 2.73 -19.56
C PHE A 17 -6.43 4.01 -19.22
N ALA A 18 -5.67 5.06 -18.86
CA ALA A 18 -6.22 6.37 -18.58
C ALA A 18 -5.32 7.46 -19.17
N ARG A 19 -5.92 8.59 -19.52
CA ARG A 19 -5.18 9.75 -19.96
C ARG A 19 -4.48 10.40 -18.75
N VAL A 20 -3.20 10.69 -18.90
CA VAL A 20 -2.41 11.51 -17.94
C VAL A 20 -2.32 12.94 -18.48
N GLU A 21 -2.86 13.90 -17.74
CA GLU A 21 -2.87 15.30 -18.17
C GLU A 21 -1.50 15.97 -18.06
N ASP A 22 -0.76 15.67 -16.99
CA ASP A 22 0.58 16.22 -16.73
C ASP A 22 1.49 15.16 -16.13
N VAL A 23 2.34 14.56 -16.95
CA VAL A 23 3.29 13.51 -16.56
C VAL A 23 4.28 13.98 -15.47
N ARG A 24 4.51 15.30 -15.32
CA ARG A 24 5.40 15.87 -14.28
C ARG A 24 4.81 15.75 -12.86
N LYS A 25 3.52 15.40 -12.74
CA LYS A 25 2.84 15.14 -11.47
C LYS A 25 2.84 13.67 -11.09
N THR A 26 3.42 12.80 -11.91
CA THR A 26 3.51 11.37 -11.60
C THR A 26 4.35 11.16 -10.35
N VAL A 27 3.83 10.36 -9.42
CA VAL A 27 4.53 9.93 -8.20
C VAL A 27 4.95 8.48 -8.40
N THR A 28 6.15 8.13 -7.94
CA THR A 28 6.75 6.81 -8.08
C THR A 28 7.01 6.18 -6.71
N PRO A 29 7.32 4.87 -6.62
CA PRO A 29 7.73 4.23 -5.38
C PRO A 29 9.07 4.74 -4.82
N GLN A 30 9.88 5.46 -5.61
CA GLN A 30 11.19 5.91 -5.22
C GLN A 30 11.15 6.83 -3.99
N LEU A 31 11.67 6.35 -2.87
CA LEU A 31 11.82 7.17 -1.66
C LEU A 31 12.79 8.31 -1.90
N ARG A 32 12.44 9.48 -1.39
CA ARG A 32 13.21 10.72 -1.56
C ARG A 32 13.97 11.04 -0.29
N THR A 33 15.30 10.99 -0.38
CA THR A 33 16.22 11.38 0.70
C THR A 33 16.70 12.83 0.59
N ASP A 34 16.46 13.45 -0.57
CA ASP A 34 16.89 14.81 -0.94
C ASP A 34 15.87 15.90 -0.54
N LYS A 35 14.76 15.54 0.09
CA LYS A 35 13.66 16.45 0.45
C LYS A 35 13.57 16.80 1.93
N GLY A 36 14.62 16.46 2.71
CA GLY A 36 14.65 16.69 4.14
C GLY A 36 13.85 15.65 4.93
N ALA A 37 13.51 15.98 6.17
CA ALA A 37 12.77 15.08 7.04
C ALA A 37 11.39 14.73 6.47
N SER A 38 11.08 13.43 6.50
CA SER A 38 9.83 12.90 5.93
C SER A 38 9.30 11.75 6.77
N ARG A 39 8.02 11.43 6.59
CA ARG A 39 7.33 10.32 7.24
C ARG A 39 6.75 9.36 6.22
N LEU A 40 6.74 8.08 6.59
CA LEU A 40 6.04 7.02 5.87
C LEU A 40 4.71 6.78 6.55
N LEU A 41 3.63 6.86 5.77
CA LEU A 41 2.27 6.60 6.24
C LEU A 41 1.70 5.40 5.46
N LEU A 42 1.09 4.46 6.17
CA LEU A 42 0.24 3.43 5.58
C LEU A 42 -1.21 3.87 5.63
N ILE A 43 -1.92 3.81 4.52
CA ILE A 43 -3.37 3.90 4.47
C ILE A 43 -3.89 2.49 4.29
N ASP A 44 -4.51 1.93 5.34
CA ASP A 44 -4.94 0.52 5.41
C ASP A 44 -6.44 0.39 5.17
N LEU A 45 -6.83 0.06 3.93
CA LEU A 45 -8.23 -0.17 3.57
C LEU A 45 -8.74 -1.55 4.00
N GLY A 46 -7.85 -2.44 4.47
CA GLY A 46 -8.20 -3.72 5.07
C GLY A 46 -8.71 -3.62 6.51
N GLU A 47 -8.64 -2.43 7.11
CA GLU A 47 -9.11 -2.16 8.48
C GLU A 47 -8.49 -3.14 9.51
N ARG A 48 -7.19 -3.39 9.37
CA ARG A 48 -6.39 -4.32 10.21
C ARG A 48 -6.91 -5.76 10.25
N LYS A 49 -7.62 -6.20 9.22
CA LYS A 49 -8.04 -7.61 9.12
C LYS A 49 -6.88 -8.55 8.89
N ASN A 50 -5.80 -8.07 8.27
CA ASN A 50 -4.54 -8.77 8.09
C ASN A 50 -4.73 -10.21 7.56
N ARG A 51 -5.64 -10.38 6.57
CA ARG A 51 -5.99 -11.69 6.01
C ARG A 51 -4.85 -12.23 5.14
N LEU A 52 -4.50 -13.50 5.32
CA LEU A 52 -3.38 -14.15 4.63
C LEU A 52 -3.80 -15.14 3.54
N GLY A 53 -5.10 -15.33 3.33
CA GLY A 53 -5.59 -16.27 2.31
C GLY A 53 -5.19 -15.83 0.91
N ALA A 54 -4.74 -16.80 0.11
CA ALA A 54 -4.29 -16.65 -1.28
C ALA A 54 -3.09 -15.70 -1.49
N THR A 55 -2.44 -15.21 -0.43
CA THR A 55 -1.25 -14.34 -0.52
C THR A 55 -0.05 -15.09 -1.10
N ALA A 56 0.94 -14.34 -1.57
CA ALA A 56 2.23 -14.89 -1.99
C ALA A 56 2.88 -15.74 -0.88
N LEU A 57 2.77 -15.31 0.39
CA LEU A 57 3.22 -16.10 1.54
C LEU A 57 2.53 -17.46 1.59
N ALA A 58 1.20 -17.49 1.49
CA ALA A 58 0.45 -18.75 1.50
C ALA A 58 0.88 -19.68 0.36
N GLN A 59 1.09 -19.13 -0.84
CA GLN A 59 1.55 -19.88 -2.01
C GLN A 59 2.94 -20.50 -1.80
N VAL A 60 3.90 -19.77 -1.23
CA VAL A 60 5.24 -20.27 -0.90
C VAL A 60 5.16 -21.48 0.04
N TYR A 61 4.27 -21.46 1.00
CA TYR A 61 4.01 -22.58 1.90
C TYR A 61 3.04 -23.64 1.33
N LYS A 62 2.65 -23.53 0.05
CA LYS A 62 1.71 -24.44 -0.63
C LYS A 62 0.36 -24.55 0.11
N GLN A 63 -0.11 -23.42 0.61
CA GLN A 63 -1.39 -23.28 1.31
C GLN A 63 -2.26 -22.24 0.61
N LEU A 64 -3.56 -22.32 0.77
CA LEU A 64 -4.49 -21.30 0.29
C LEU A 64 -4.89 -20.33 1.42
N GLY A 65 -4.90 -20.80 2.67
CA GLY A 65 -5.45 -20.06 3.80
C GLY A 65 -6.98 -19.97 3.77
N ASP A 66 -7.56 -19.35 4.80
CA ASP A 66 -9.00 -19.35 4.99
C ASP A 66 -9.70 -18.14 4.38
N LYS A 67 -9.10 -16.96 4.50
CA LYS A 67 -9.71 -15.68 4.11
C LYS A 67 -8.74 -14.86 3.27
N PRO A 68 -9.04 -14.65 1.98
CA PRO A 68 -8.26 -13.74 1.14
C PRO A 68 -8.59 -12.27 1.47
N ALA A 69 -7.71 -11.37 1.04
CA ALA A 69 -8.01 -9.95 1.01
C ALA A 69 -9.25 -9.68 0.13
N ASP A 70 -10.03 -8.67 0.51
CA ASP A 70 -11.25 -8.29 -0.20
C ASP A 70 -11.55 -6.81 0.08
N VAL A 71 -12.38 -6.19 -0.75
CA VAL A 71 -12.84 -4.83 -0.52
C VAL A 71 -13.74 -4.79 0.71
N VAL A 72 -13.22 -4.23 1.81
CA VAL A 72 -13.98 -4.12 3.07
C VAL A 72 -15.10 -3.10 2.96
N ASN A 73 -14.80 -1.96 2.32
CA ASN A 73 -15.72 -0.85 2.18
C ASN A 73 -15.48 -0.12 0.85
N VAL A 74 -16.44 -0.27 -0.08
CA VAL A 74 -16.35 0.32 -1.42
C VAL A 74 -16.31 1.86 -1.37
N ALA A 75 -17.03 2.49 -0.42
CA ALA A 75 -17.00 3.94 -0.27
C ALA A 75 -15.61 4.42 0.18
N LYS A 76 -14.95 3.70 1.08
CA LYS A 76 -13.57 4.00 1.50
C LYS A 76 -12.57 3.85 0.36
N LEU A 77 -12.73 2.84 -0.50
CA LEU A 77 -11.91 2.68 -1.69
C LEU A 77 -12.06 3.88 -2.65
N LYS A 78 -13.29 4.34 -2.89
CA LYS A 78 -13.53 5.54 -3.68
C LYS A 78 -12.90 6.78 -3.02
N ASN A 79 -13.12 6.97 -1.73
CA ASN A 79 -12.56 8.09 -0.97
C ASN A 79 -11.02 8.08 -1.02
N PHE A 80 -10.41 6.89 -0.95
CA PHE A 80 -8.97 6.73 -1.10
C PHE A 80 -8.49 7.22 -2.46
N PHE A 81 -9.15 6.80 -3.54
CA PHE A 81 -8.80 7.27 -4.88
C PHE A 81 -8.90 8.81 -4.97
N ASP A 82 -10.01 9.39 -4.50
CA ASP A 82 -10.23 10.84 -4.54
C ASP A 82 -9.16 11.60 -3.71
N ALA A 83 -8.82 11.09 -2.52
CA ALA A 83 -7.77 11.66 -1.67
C ALA A 83 -6.39 11.60 -2.34
N MET A 84 -6.02 10.47 -2.94
CA MET A 84 -4.74 10.33 -3.64
C MET A 84 -4.66 11.27 -4.84
N GLN A 85 -5.74 11.42 -5.62
CA GLN A 85 -5.78 12.37 -6.73
C GLN A 85 -5.60 13.82 -6.25
N ALA A 86 -6.24 14.20 -5.15
CA ALA A 86 -6.07 15.53 -4.54
C ALA A 86 -4.61 15.76 -4.11
N LEU A 87 -4.01 14.81 -3.37
CA LEU A 87 -2.64 14.91 -2.89
C LEU A 87 -1.61 14.98 -4.03
N VAL A 88 -1.83 14.20 -5.11
CA VAL A 88 -0.99 14.25 -6.32
C VAL A 88 -1.13 15.57 -7.04
N ALA A 89 -2.37 16.08 -7.21
CA ALA A 89 -2.63 17.36 -7.85
C ALA A 89 -1.92 18.53 -7.14
N GLU A 90 -1.92 18.50 -5.80
CA GLU A 90 -1.28 19.48 -4.93
C GLU A 90 0.23 19.23 -4.71
N ARG A 91 0.80 18.16 -5.27
CA ARG A 91 2.21 17.76 -5.11
C ARG A 91 2.64 17.55 -3.65
N LYS A 92 1.74 16.98 -2.84
CA LYS A 92 1.97 16.70 -1.41
C LYS A 92 2.69 15.38 -1.15
N LEU A 93 2.77 14.49 -2.15
CA LEU A 93 3.42 13.19 -2.03
C LEU A 93 4.84 13.25 -2.57
N LEU A 94 5.79 12.69 -1.81
CA LEU A 94 7.18 12.48 -2.23
C LEU A 94 7.35 11.13 -2.91
N ALA A 95 6.69 10.07 -2.40
CA ALA A 95 6.63 8.75 -3.00
C ALA A 95 5.28 8.08 -2.70
N TYR A 96 4.92 7.10 -3.52
CA TYR A 96 3.70 6.32 -3.39
C TYR A 96 3.93 4.90 -3.89
N HIS A 97 3.46 3.92 -3.13
CA HIS A 97 3.39 2.52 -3.57
C HIS A 97 2.14 1.86 -2.98
N ASP A 98 1.37 1.19 -3.80
CA ASP A 98 0.26 0.36 -3.34
C ASP A 98 0.78 -0.88 -2.62
N ARG A 99 0.03 -1.33 -1.61
CA ARG A 99 0.26 -2.63 -1.00
C ARG A 99 -0.41 -3.69 -1.88
N SER A 100 0.39 -4.58 -2.44
CA SER A 100 -0.06 -5.64 -3.34
C SER A 100 0.63 -6.96 -3.02
N ASP A 101 1.04 -7.73 -4.02
CA ASP A 101 1.68 -9.04 -3.84
C ASP A 101 2.88 -8.97 -2.88
N GLY A 102 2.89 -9.87 -1.90
CA GLY A 102 3.92 -9.93 -0.87
C GLY A 102 3.70 -8.99 0.32
N GLY A 103 2.67 -8.15 0.30
CA GLY A 103 2.21 -7.33 1.42
C GLY A 103 3.10 -6.13 1.76
N LEU A 104 2.96 -5.62 2.98
CA LEU A 104 3.63 -4.41 3.44
C LEU A 104 5.15 -4.51 3.38
N ILE A 105 5.71 -5.67 3.71
CA ILE A 105 7.18 -5.86 3.69
C ILE A 105 7.74 -5.70 2.28
N THR A 106 7.08 -6.25 1.27
CA THR A 106 7.49 -6.11 -0.13
C THR A 106 7.35 -4.66 -0.58
N THR A 107 6.21 -4.01 -0.30
CA THR A 107 6.00 -2.59 -0.58
C THR A 107 7.14 -1.73 -0.04
N LEU A 108 7.50 -1.87 1.24
CA LEU A 108 8.57 -1.11 1.86
C LEU A 108 9.94 -1.43 1.27
N ALA A 109 10.23 -2.71 0.99
CA ALA A 109 11.48 -3.13 0.38
C ALA A 109 11.65 -2.56 -1.04
N GLU A 110 10.61 -2.60 -1.87
CA GLU A 110 10.62 -2.04 -3.21
C GLU A 110 10.80 -0.52 -3.21
N MET A 111 10.14 0.19 -2.30
CA MET A 111 10.34 1.62 -2.10
C MET A 111 11.79 1.95 -1.69
N ALA A 112 12.36 1.16 -0.77
CA ALA A 112 13.73 1.31 -0.30
C ALA A 112 14.74 1.03 -1.43
N PHE A 113 14.54 -0.03 -2.23
CA PHE A 113 15.38 -0.34 -3.38
C PHE A 113 15.31 0.77 -4.43
N ALA A 114 14.12 1.27 -4.75
CA ALA A 114 13.96 2.36 -5.70
C ALA A 114 14.63 3.66 -5.23
N GLY A 115 14.59 3.91 -3.92
CA GLY A 115 15.23 5.07 -3.29
C GLY A 115 16.72 4.91 -2.99
N ASN A 116 17.26 3.67 -3.07
CA ASN A 116 18.60 3.29 -2.62
C ASN A 116 18.89 3.78 -1.19
N CYS A 117 17.96 3.50 -0.27
CA CYS A 117 18.00 3.94 1.13
C CYS A 117 17.40 2.88 2.06
N GLY A 118 17.55 3.06 3.37
CA GLY A 118 16.89 2.26 4.38
C GLY A 118 15.56 2.88 4.82
N VAL A 119 14.80 2.13 5.59
CA VAL A 119 13.60 2.60 6.30
C VAL A 119 13.65 2.12 7.75
N ASP A 120 13.21 2.97 8.66
CA ASP A 120 13.02 2.65 10.07
C ASP A 120 11.52 2.77 10.38
N VAL A 121 10.88 1.63 10.68
CA VAL A 121 9.42 1.53 10.77
C VAL A 121 8.97 0.78 12.02
N ASP A 122 7.87 1.24 12.61
CA ASP A 122 7.14 0.60 13.70
C ASP A 122 5.78 0.13 13.18
N ILE A 123 5.54 -1.17 13.28
CA ILE A 123 4.30 -1.82 12.84
C ILE A 123 3.37 -2.20 14.01
N SER A 124 3.73 -1.87 15.24
CA SER A 124 3.02 -2.30 16.46
C SER A 124 1.54 -1.86 16.50
N ALA A 125 1.22 -0.74 15.86
CA ALA A 125 -0.15 -0.24 15.77
C ALA A 125 -1.06 -1.02 14.80
N LEU A 126 -0.48 -1.91 13.97
CA LEU A 126 -1.20 -2.61 12.89
C LEU A 126 -1.76 -3.97 13.32
N GLY A 127 -1.30 -4.53 14.45
CA GLY A 127 -1.78 -5.80 14.99
C GLY A 127 -0.71 -6.56 15.77
N ASP A 128 -1.12 -7.64 16.45
CA ASP A 128 -0.26 -8.42 17.34
C ASP A 128 0.50 -9.56 16.63
N ASN A 129 0.20 -9.83 15.37
CA ASN A 129 0.83 -10.88 14.57
C ASN A 129 1.66 -10.27 13.45
N ASP A 130 2.96 -10.16 13.66
CA ASP A 130 3.90 -9.53 12.73
C ASP A 130 3.86 -10.16 11.33
N LEU A 131 3.73 -11.50 11.23
CA LEU A 131 3.62 -12.16 9.91
C LEU A 131 2.35 -11.74 9.20
N ALA A 132 1.23 -11.67 9.90
CA ALA A 132 -0.03 -11.23 9.29
C ALA A 132 0.03 -9.75 8.91
N VAL A 133 0.65 -8.90 9.72
CA VAL A 133 0.85 -7.47 9.43
C VAL A 133 1.74 -7.26 8.21
N LEU A 134 2.87 -7.97 8.13
CA LEU A 134 3.87 -7.76 7.09
C LEU A 134 3.48 -8.38 5.74
N PHE A 135 2.79 -9.50 5.73
CA PHE A 135 2.56 -10.31 4.53
C PHE A 135 1.11 -10.34 4.05
N ASN A 136 0.18 -9.63 4.71
CA ASN A 136 -1.16 -9.51 4.15
C ASN A 136 -1.16 -8.61 2.92
N GLU A 137 -1.99 -8.96 1.96
CA GLU A 137 -2.18 -8.25 0.69
C GLU A 137 -3.51 -7.48 0.70
N GLU A 138 -3.89 -6.95 1.87
CA GLU A 138 -5.06 -6.07 2.00
C GLU A 138 -4.87 -4.80 1.18
N LEU A 139 -5.96 -4.26 0.66
CA LEU A 139 -5.92 -3.00 -0.08
C LEU A 139 -5.34 -1.86 0.76
N GLY A 140 -4.55 -1.01 0.14
CA GLY A 140 -3.93 0.13 0.79
C GLY A 140 -2.68 0.61 0.07
N ALA A 141 -2.02 1.61 0.62
CA ALA A 141 -0.79 2.15 0.06
C ALA A 141 0.12 2.73 1.13
N VAL A 142 1.43 2.71 0.85
CA VAL A 142 2.43 3.47 1.60
C VAL A 142 2.73 4.75 0.83
N ILE A 143 2.67 5.87 1.54
CA ILE A 143 3.04 7.19 1.01
C ILE A 143 4.19 7.79 1.82
N GLN A 144 5.09 8.48 1.13
CA GLN A 144 6.10 9.33 1.77
C GLN A 144 5.64 10.79 1.70
N VAL A 145 5.70 11.47 2.82
CA VAL A 145 5.28 12.87 2.98
C VAL A 145 6.36 13.67 3.70
N SER A 146 6.65 14.89 3.27
CA SER A 146 7.52 15.79 4.01
C SER A 146 6.91 16.12 5.38
N GLU A 147 7.72 16.22 6.44
CA GLU A 147 7.24 16.64 7.76
C GLU A 147 6.51 17.99 7.73
N SER A 148 6.94 18.92 6.90
CA SER A 148 6.29 20.22 6.75
C SER A 148 4.88 20.14 6.15
N GLU A 149 4.58 19.09 5.37
CA GLU A 149 3.29 18.87 4.72
C GLU A 149 2.38 17.89 5.48
N LEU A 150 2.89 17.24 6.51
CA LEU A 150 2.18 16.17 7.23
C LEU A 150 0.81 16.61 7.75
N SER A 151 0.71 17.83 8.28
CA SER A 151 -0.56 18.38 8.76
C SER A 151 -1.56 18.58 7.63
N ALA A 152 -1.13 19.13 6.51
CA ALA A 152 -1.99 19.34 5.34
C ALA A 152 -2.46 18.01 4.74
N VAL A 153 -1.57 17.02 4.65
CA VAL A 153 -1.93 15.68 4.18
C VAL A 153 -2.96 15.02 5.10
N ARG A 154 -2.78 15.14 6.42
CA ARG A 154 -3.75 14.61 7.40
C ARG A 154 -5.13 15.27 7.28
N GLU A 155 -5.21 16.57 6.98
CA GLU A 155 -6.49 17.25 6.74
C GLU A 155 -7.17 16.75 5.46
N VAL A 156 -6.43 16.50 4.38
CA VAL A 156 -6.98 15.88 3.17
C VAL A 156 -7.52 14.48 3.48
N LEU A 157 -6.73 13.64 4.16
CA LEU A 157 -7.16 12.29 4.54
C LEU A 157 -8.40 12.31 5.45
N LYS A 158 -8.48 13.28 6.36
CA LYS A 158 -9.65 13.49 7.22
C LYS A 158 -10.89 13.91 6.44
N ALA A 159 -10.74 14.84 5.49
CA ALA A 159 -11.84 15.29 4.63
C ALA A 159 -12.42 14.14 3.78
N HIS A 160 -11.61 13.15 3.45
CA HIS A 160 -12.00 11.93 2.74
C HIS A 160 -12.32 10.75 3.68
N ASP A 161 -12.46 10.98 4.99
CA ASP A 161 -12.80 9.95 5.97
C ASP A 161 -11.82 8.75 6.01
N LEU A 162 -10.50 9.04 5.86
CA LEU A 162 -9.41 8.07 5.83
C LEU A 162 -8.44 8.19 7.01
N LEU A 163 -8.53 9.27 7.80
CA LEU A 163 -7.55 9.50 8.87
C LEU A 163 -7.53 8.36 9.89
N GLY A 164 -8.67 7.75 10.20
CA GLY A 164 -8.77 6.59 11.09
C GLY A 164 -8.20 5.28 10.51
N LEU A 165 -7.88 5.26 9.22
CA LEU A 165 -7.26 4.14 8.50
C LEU A 165 -5.79 4.45 8.15
N THR A 166 -5.25 5.56 8.65
CA THR A 166 -3.89 6.03 8.36
C THR A 166 -3.00 5.81 9.57
N TYR A 167 -1.89 5.12 9.36
CA TYR A 167 -0.90 4.78 10.37
C TYR A 167 0.45 5.38 9.99
N GLU A 168 1.08 6.09 10.92
CA GLU A 168 2.45 6.53 10.75
C GLU A 168 3.38 5.35 11.02
N LEU A 169 4.14 4.95 10.02
CA LEU A 169 5.05 3.81 10.11
C LEU A 169 6.43 4.22 10.63
N GLY A 170 6.93 5.38 10.22
CA GLY A 170 8.28 5.81 10.56
C GLY A 170 8.90 6.71 9.50
N SER A 171 10.19 6.53 9.23
CA SER A 171 10.98 7.42 8.37
C SER A 171 11.95 6.68 7.47
N VAL A 172 12.50 7.43 6.52
CA VAL A 172 13.63 6.98 5.67
C VAL A 172 14.94 7.17 6.46
N SER A 173 15.85 6.20 6.37
CA SER A 173 17.16 6.18 7.03
C SER A 173 18.32 6.10 6.03
#